data_a1893a196698824330d0e0a26bec6ec6
#
_entry.id   a1893a196698824330d0e0a26bec6ec6
#
_cell.length_a   1.000
_cell.length_b   1.000
_cell.length_c   1.000
_cell.angle_alpha   90.00
_cell.angle_beta   90.00
_cell.angle_gamma   90.00
#
_symmetry.space_group_name_H-M   'P 1'
#
loop_
_entity.id
_entity.type
_entity.pdbx_description
1 polymer ?
#
loop_
_entity_poly.entity_id
_entity_poly.type
_entity_poly.pdbx_seq_one_letter_code
_entity_poly.pdbx_strand_id
1 'polypeptide(L)'
;MKAIRIHGPQEARYEEVPDPEAGPDDVLIRVKAVAICATDVELYDGDMFYLTSGMASYPFIPGHEWSGEVVEVGSNVTGFSPGDAVVGECSVGCRKCARCLSGHYHLCDDRSETGILRRDGGMAEYIAFPQFFLHKVGELPFDDAAFIEPTGVAINPARKTTISPEDRVAVMG
;
A
#
# COMPACT_ATOMS: atom_id res chain seq x y z
N MET A 1 -13.78 8.48 -10.47
CA MET A 1 -12.92 7.39 -10.95
C MET A 1 -13.60 6.03 -10.78
N LYS A 2 -13.12 5.00 -11.48
CA LYS A 2 -13.54 3.62 -11.25
C LYS A 2 -12.68 2.97 -10.16
N ALA A 3 -13.30 2.15 -9.31
CA ALA A 3 -12.61 1.39 -8.27
C ALA A 3 -13.32 0.05 -8.00
N ILE A 4 -12.57 -0.90 -7.44
CA ILE A 4 -13.14 -2.08 -6.79
C ILE A 4 -13.31 -1.72 -5.32
N ARG A 5 -14.52 -1.82 -4.80
CA ARG A 5 -14.86 -1.48 -3.42
C ARG A 5 -15.54 -2.64 -2.72
N ILE A 6 -15.06 -3.01 -1.54
CA ILE A 6 -15.66 -4.05 -0.72
C ILE A 6 -16.69 -3.40 0.21
N HIS A 7 -17.95 -3.84 0.13
CA HIS A 7 -19.08 -3.31 0.90
C HIS A 7 -19.46 -4.17 2.11
N GLY A 8 -19.01 -5.41 2.13
CA GLY A 8 -19.24 -6.40 3.17
C GLY A 8 -18.60 -7.73 2.81
N PRO A 9 -18.68 -8.75 3.69
CA PRO A 9 -18.14 -10.06 3.37
C PRO A 9 -18.68 -10.60 2.06
N GLN A 10 -17.77 -10.98 1.14
CA GLN A 10 -18.04 -11.50 -0.19
C GLN A 10 -18.83 -10.53 -1.10
N GLU A 11 -18.81 -9.25 -0.79
CA GLU A 11 -19.49 -8.22 -1.57
C GLU A 11 -18.50 -7.18 -2.10
N ALA A 12 -17.85 -7.46 -3.23
CA ALA A 12 -17.03 -6.52 -3.97
C ALA A 12 -17.79 -5.98 -5.18
N ARG A 13 -17.66 -4.68 -5.44
CA ARG A 13 -18.30 -4.00 -6.57
C ARG A 13 -17.28 -3.20 -7.36
N TYR A 14 -17.37 -3.26 -8.68
CA TYR A 14 -16.68 -2.32 -9.56
C TYR A 14 -17.62 -1.15 -9.82
N GLU A 15 -17.31 -0.01 -9.26
CA GLU A 15 -18.22 1.15 -9.23
C GLU A 15 -17.51 2.48 -9.44
N GLU A 16 -18.26 3.52 -9.69
CA GLU A 16 -17.78 4.90 -9.69
C GLU A 16 -17.73 5.45 -8.27
N VAL A 17 -16.57 5.99 -7.91
CA VAL A 17 -16.33 6.69 -6.64
C VAL A 17 -15.75 8.08 -6.93
N PRO A 18 -15.83 9.03 -5.99
CA PRO A 18 -15.15 10.31 -6.13
C PRO A 18 -13.64 10.12 -6.39
N ASP A 19 -13.06 11.03 -7.17
CA ASP A 19 -11.60 11.05 -7.34
C ASP A 19 -10.93 11.40 -6.00
N PRO A 20 -9.74 10.83 -5.69
CA PRO A 20 -9.03 11.17 -4.47
C PRO A 20 -8.48 12.59 -4.54
N GLU A 21 -8.60 13.34 -3.45
CA GLU A 21 -8.02 14.67 -3.31
C GLU A 21 -6.61 14.55 -2.71
N ALA A 22 -5.60 15.06 -3.42
CA ALA A 22 -4.24 15.13 -2.92
C ALA A 22 -4.07 16.35 -2.00
N GLY A 23 -3.66 16.11 -0.77
CA GLY A 23 -3.27 17.17 0.16
C GLY A 23 -1.92 17.82 -0.22
N PRO A 24 -1.49 18.85 0.52
CA PRO A 24 -0.23 19.55 0.24
C PRO A 24 1.01 18.64 0.24
N ASP A 25 1.02 17.59 1.05
CA ASP A 25 2.13 16.63 1.18
C ASP A 25 1.92 15.34 0.37
N ASP A 26 0.82 15.25 -0.39
CA ASP A 26 0.44 14.05 -1.14
C ASP A 26 0.80 14.18 -2.63
N VAL A 27 0.95 13.02 -3.23
CA VAL A 27 1.15 12.81 -4.66
C VAL A 27 -0.08 12.11 -5.21
N LEU A 28 -0.68 12.65 -6.28
CA LEU A 28 -1.74 11.96 -7.01
C LEU A 28 -1.11 11.03 -8.04
N ILE A 29 -1.49 9.78 -8.00
CA ILE A 29 -0.89 8.72 -8.79
C ILE A 29 -1.98 8.01 -9.58
N ARG A 30 -1.75 7.84 -10.88
CA ARG A 30 -2.54 6.93 -11.70
C ARG A 30 -2.01 5.52 -11.50
N VAL A 31 -2.81 4.64 -10.93
CA VAL A 31 -2.44 3.24 -10.73
C VAL A 31 -2.32 2.53 -12.08
N LYS A 32 -1.26 1.78 -12.27
CA LYS A 32 -0.96 1.02 -13.49
C LYS A 32 -1.05 -0.48 -13.27
N ALA A 33 -0.64 -0.95 -12.09
CA ALA A 33 -0.75 -2.35 -11.71
C ALA A 33 -1.06 -2.46 -10.21
N VAL A 34 -1.81 -3.48 -9.84
CA VAL A 34 -2.09 -3.88 -8.46
C VAL A 34 -2.12 -5.40 -8.39
N ALA A 35 -1.39 -5.97 -7.45
CA ALA A 35 -1.42 -7.40 -7.18
C ALA A 35 -2.46 -7.73 -6.09
N ILE A 36 -2.87 -8.98 -6.02
CA ILE A 36 -3.80 -9.48 -5.02
C ILE A 36 -3.01 -10.30 -4.00
N CYS A 37 -3.02 -9.87 -2.75
CA CYS A 37 -2.45 -10.55 -1.61
C CYS A 37 -3.47 -11.49 -0.94
N ALA A 38 -3.00 -12.46 -0.17
CA ALA A 38 -3.87 -13.25 0.72
C ALA A 38 -4.68 -12.38 1.68
N THR A 39 -4.12 -11.26 2.14
CA THR A 39 -4.83 -10.26 2.96
C THR A 39 -6.05 -9.67 2.26
N ASP A 40 -6.02 -9.46 0.95
CA ASP A 40 -7.19 -8.97 0.21
C ASP A 40 -8.32 -10.01 0.18
N VAL A 41 -7.96 -11.31 0.19
CA VAL A 41 -8.93 -12.42 0.31
C VAL A 41 -9.56 -12.43 1.70
N GLU A 42 -8.75 -12.32 2.78
CA GLU A 42 -9.27 -12.23 4.16
C GLU A 42 -10.17 -11.00 4.36
N LEU A 43 -9.83 -9.87 3.73
CA LEU A 43 -10.67 -8.66 3.74
C LEU A 43 -11.99 -8.88 3.00
N TYR A 44 -11.95 -9.58 1.86
CA TYR A 44 -13.15 -9.93 1.10
C TYR A 44 -14.05 -10.93 1.84
N ASP A 45 -13.47 -11.94 2.50
CA ASP A 45 -14.22 -12.92 3.28
C ASP A 45 -14.73 -12.37 4.63
N GLY A 46 -14.13 -11.26 5.11
CA GLY A 46 -14.51 -10.62 6.36
C GLY A 46 -13.81 -11.18 7.60
N ASP A 47 -12.84 -12.05 7.42
CA ASP A 47 -12.13 -12.74 8.51
C ASP A 47 -10.92 -11.99 9.03
N MET A 48 -10.48 -10.92 8.33
CA MET A 48 -9.35 -10.10 8.72
C MET A 48 -9.52 -9.54 10.14
N PHE A 49 -8.46 -9.66 10.97
CA PHE A 49 -8.48 -9.22 12.36
C PHE A 49 -8.98 -7.78 12.55
N TYR A 50 -8.59 -6.85 11.68
CA TYR A 50 -9.03 -5.44 11.81
C TYR A 50 -10.54 -5.27 11.61
N LEU A 51 -11.16 -6.09 10.79
CA LEU A 51 -12.62 -6.09 10.60
C LEU A 51 -13.31 -6.75 11.79
N THR A 52 -12.85 -7.92 12.22
CA THR A 52 -13.46 -8.68 13.32
C THR A 52 -13.29 -8.00 14.68
N SER A 53 -12.24 -7.20 14.86
CA SER A 53 -12.01 -6.39 16.07
C SER A 53 -12.67 -5.00 16.02
N GLY A 54 -13.27 -4.60 14.90
CA GLY A 54 -13.89 -3.28 14.71
C GLY A 54 -12.89 -2.13 14.50
N MET A 55 -11.62 -2.41 14.23
CA MET A 55 -10.61 -1.40 13.92
C MET A 55 -10.75 -0.85 12.50
N ALA A 56 -11.25 -1.66 11.57
CA ALA A 56 -11.63 -1.29 10.22
C ALA A 56 -13.13 -1.58 9.99
N SER A 57 -13.72 -0.93 9.01
CA SER A 57 -15.12 -1.13 8.64
C SER A 57 -15.30 -0.96 7.13
N TYR A 58 -16.27 -1.65 6.59
CA TYR A 58 -16.73 -1.45 5.22
C TYR A 58 -17.49 -0.13 5.07
N PRO A 59 -17.56 0.47 3.87
CA PRO A 59 -16.88 0.04 2.66
C PRO A 59 -15.48 0.68 2.52
N PHE A 60 -14.57 0.03 1.78
CA PHE A 60 -13.24 0.54 1.45
C PHE A 60 -12.71 -0.03 0.12
N ILE A 61 -11.68 0.58 -0.44
CA ILE A 61 -10.97 0.12 -1.64
C ILE A 61 -9.74 -0.67 -1.19
N PRO A 62 -9.62 -1.98 -1.53
CA PRO A 62 -8.46 -2.80 -1.16
C PRO A 62 -7.26 -2.56 -2.09
N GLY A 63 -6.19 -3.37 -1.91
CA GLY A 63 -4.98 -3.38 -2.74
C GLY A 63 -3.85 -2.55 -2.15
N HIS A 64 -2.87 -3.22 -1.58
CA HIS A 64 -1.69 -2.60 -0.97
C HIS A 64 -0.39 -2.88 -1.75
N GLU A 65 -0.42 -3.79 -2.72
CA GLU A 65 0.69 -4.14 -3.61
C GLU A 65 0.46 -3.47 -4.96
N TRP A 66 0.82 -2.19 -5.10
CA TRP A 66 0.50 -1.41 -6.29
C TRP A 66 1.70 -0.61 -6.79
N SER A 67 1.64 -0.27 -8.08
CA SER A 67 2.55 0.64 -8.74
C SER A 67 1.79 1.62 -9.63
N GLY A 68 2.36 2.77 -9.91
CA GLY A 68 1.69 3.78 -10.74
C GLY A 68 2.61 4.89 -11.18
N GLU A 69 2.01 5.81 -11.90
CA GLU A 69 2.66 7.00 -12.48
C GLU A 69 2.12 8.26 -11.81
N VAL A 70 3.03 9.12 -11.35
CA VAL A 70 2.68 10.42 -10.78
C VAL A 70 1.97 11.27 -11.83
N VAL A 71 0.79 11.83 -11.48
CA VAL A 71 0.06 12.76 -12.35
C VAL A 71 0.03 14.18 -11.80
N GLU A 72 0.02 14.34 -10.47
CA GLU A 72 0.03 15.64 -9.81
C GLU A 72 0.76 15.55 -8.48
N VAL A 73 1.35 16.66 -8.02
CA VAL A 73 2.06 16.75 -6.75
C VAL A 73 1.52 17.91 -5.91
N GLY A 74 1.36 17.68 -4.62
CA GLY A 74 0.97 18.71 -3.66
C GLY A 74 2.05 19.79 -3.48
N SER A 75 1.67 20.94 -2.95
CA SER A 75 2.52 22.13 -2.85
C SER A 75 3.79 21.97 -2.00
N ASN A 76 3.79 21.01 -1.07
CA ASN A 76 4.94 20.70 -0.20
C ASN A 76 5.76 19.51 -0.70
N VAL A 77 5.34 18.89 -1.81
CA VAL A 77 6.02 17.70 -2.34
C VAL A 77 7.35 18.09 -2.97
N THR A 78 8.39 17.34 -2.60
CA THR A 78 9.74 17.50 -3.16
C THR A 78 10.24 16.14 -3.64
N GLY A 79 11.00 16.16 -4.74
CA GLY A 79 11.64 14.94 -5.25
C GLY A 79 10.75 14.09 -6.15
N PHE A 80 9.47 14.43 -6.35
CA PHE A 80 8.56 13.78 -7.30
C PHE A 80 8.08 14.77 -8.35
N SER A 81 7.78 14.26 -9.55
CA SER A 81 7.28 15.03 -10.69
C SER A 81 6.29 14.19 -11.50
N PRO A 82 5.33 14.80 -12.20
CA PRO A 82 4.48 14.07 -13.15
C PRO A 82 5.32 13.23 -14.13
N GLY A 83 4.90 11.98 -14.34
CA GLY A 83 5.60 10.98 -15.15
C GLY A 83 6.54 10.06 -14.35
N ASP A 84 6.86 10.35 -13.09
CA ASP A 84 7.66 9.43 -12.27
C ASP A 84 6.89 8.12 -12.03
N ALA A 85 7.59 6.99 -12.24
CA ALA A 85 7.09 5.67 -11.84
C ALA A 85 7.36 5.42 -10.37
N VAL A 86 6.32 5.05 -9.61
CA VAL A 86 6.38 4.93 -8.15
C VAL A 86 5.63 3.71 -7.62
N VAL A 87 6.02 3.31 -6.40
CA VAL A 87 5.30 2.36 -5.54
C VAL A 87 5.10 2.99 -4.16
N GLY A 88 4.05 2.58 -3.44
CA GLY A 88 3.80 3.03 -2.07
C GLY A 88 4.01 1.92 -1.06
N GLU A 89 4.37 2.32 0.15
CA GLU A 89 4.44 1.39 1.29
C GLU A 89 3.03 1.01 1.77
N CYS A 90 2.88 -0.22 2.29
CA CYS A 90 1.63 -0.63 2.92
C CYS A 90 1.39 0.19 4.21
N SER A 91 2.38 0.27 5.11
CA SER A 91 2.26 0.95 6.40
C SER A 91 2.62 2.43 6.32
N VAL A 92 1.66 3.29 6.63
CA VAL A 92 1.79 4.75 6.62
C VAL A 92 1.68 5.29 8.05
N GLY A 93 2.80 5.73 8.63
CA GLY A 93 2.86 6.25 9.99
C GLY A 93 2.48 7.72 10.11
N CYS A 94 2.20 8.20 11.33
CA CYS A 94 1.82 9.59 11.61
C CYS A 94 2.98 10.60 11.50
N ARG A 95 4.25 10.14 11.39
CA ARG A 95 5.49 10.92 11.27
C ARG A 95 5.87 11.82 12.45
N LYS A 96 5.09 11.88 13.50
CA LYS A 96 5.30 12.77 14.66
C LYS A 96 5.53 12.05 15.99
N CYS A 97 5.10 10.78 16.14
CA CYS A 97 5.30 10.03 17.36
C CYS A 97 6.73 9.47 17.46
N ALA A 98 7.14 9.06 18.67
CA ALA A 98 8.49 8.54 18.92
C ALA A 98 8.84 7.34 18.03
N ARG A 99 7.88 6.45 17.77
CA ARG A 99 8.07 5.28 16.87
C ARG A 99 8.36 5.72 15.43
N CYS A 100 7.60 6.68 14.91
CA CYS A 100 7.84 7.21 13.57
C CYS A 100 9.20 7.91 13.46
N LEU A 101 9.54 8.74 14.44
CA LEU A 101 10.80 9.50 14.45
C LEU A 101 12.04 8.60 14.61
N SER A 102 11.87 7.40 15.17
CA SER A 102 12.94 6.38 15.28
C SER A 102 12.98 5.37 14.12
N GLY A 103 12.18 5.59 13.06
CA GLY A 103 12.13 4.69 11.89
C GLY A 103 11.25 3.44 12.06
N HIS A 104 10.52 3.34 13.18
CA HIS A 104 9.62 2.21 13.46
C HIS A 104 8.15 2.59 13.20
N TYR A 105 7.88 3.29 12.10
CA TYR A 105 6.54 3.81 11.77
C TYR A 105 5.49 2.69 11.56
N HIS A 106 5.89 1.48 11.18
CA HIS A 106 5.03 0.30 11.14
C HIS A 106 4.46 -0.10 12.52
N LEU A 107 5.06 0.41 13.61
CA LEU A 107 4.58 0.23 14.99
C LEU A 107 3.82 1.46 15.52
N CYS A 108 3.52 2.45 14.67
CA CYS A 108 2.78 3.66 15.04
C CYS A 108 1.34 3.30 15.43
N ASP A 109 0.86 3.80 16.57
CA ASP A 109 -0.51 3.54 17.02
C ASP A 109 -1.56 4.23 16.13
N ASP A 110 -1.17 5.35 15.50
CA ASP A 110 -2.00 6.11 14.54
C ASP A 110 -1.70 5.74 13.07
N ARG A 111 -1.06 4.61 12.81
CA ARG A 111 -0.78 4.21 11.43
C ARG A 111 -2.05 3.92 10.66
N SER A 112 -2.00 4.12 9.37
CA SER A 112 -2.90 3.51 8.41
C SER A 112 -2.17 2.44 7.60
N GLU A 113 -2.92 1.53 7.03
CA GLU A 113 -2.40 0.50 6.13
C GLU A 113 -3.19 0.58 4.82
N THR A 114 -2.49 0.75 3.73
CA THR A 114 -3.07 0.99 2.41
C THR A 114 -3.99 -0.15 2.00
N GLY A 115 -5.25 0.17 1.70
CA GLY A 115 -6.26 -0.82 1.31
C GLY A 115 -6.69 -1.80 2.42
N ILE A 116 -6.29 -1.54 3.68
CA ILE A 116 -6.52 -2.45 4.81
C ILE A 116 -7.10 -1.70 6.01
N LEU A 117 -6.42 -0.65 6.45
CA LEU A 117 -6.78 0.06 7.69
C LEU A 117 -6.74 1.58 7.48
N ARG A 118 -7.89 2.25 7.64
CA ARG A 118 -8.03 3.72 7.64
C ARG A 118 -7.54 4.42 6.37
N ARG A 119 -7.25 3.71 5.30
CA ARG A 119 -6.78 4.25 4.01
C ARG A 119 -7.23 3.34 2.89
N ASP A 120 -7.81 3.94 1.84
CA ASP A 120 -8.11 3.26 0.61
C ASP A 120 -6.84 2.82 -0.13
N GLY A 121 -6.94 1.73 -0.88
CA GLY A 121 -5.85 1.09 -1.61
C GLY A 121 -5.82 1.38 -3.09
N GLY A 122 -4.98 0.61 -3.79
CA GLY A 122 -4.67 0.77 -5.20
C GLY A 122 -5.62 0.08 -6.17
N MET A 123 -6.68 -0.63 -5.72
CA MET A 123 -7.67 -1.19 -6.65
C MET A 123 -8.62 -0.12 -7.18
N ALA A 124 -8.07 0.98 -7.69
CA ALA A 124 -8.73 2.14 -8.26
C ALA A 124 -7.89 2.74 -9.40
N GLU A 125 -8.48 3.61 -10.22
CA GLU A 125 -7.75 4.31 -11.28
C GLU A 125 -6.70 5.28 -10.73
N TYR A 126 -6.97 5.88 -9.56
CA TYR A 126 -6.08 6.85 -8.92
C TYR A 126 -5.99 6.61 -7.41
N ILE A 127 -4.84 6.99 -6.83
CA ILE A 127 -4.60 7.01 -5.40
C ILE A 127 -3.85 8.30 -5.02
N ALA A 128 -4.29 8.97 -3.95
CA ALA A 128 -3.53 10.06 -3.33
C ALA A 128 -2.67 9.49 -2.20
N PHE A 129 -1.36 9.73 -2.24
CA PHE A 129 -0.43 9.07 -1.34
C PHE A 129 0.63 10.00 -0.77
N PRO A 130 0.96 9.92 0.55
CA PRO A 130 1.94 10.79 1.16
C PRO A 130 3.34 10.56 0.58
N GLN A 131 4.01 11.62 0.13
CA GLN A 131 5.33 11.56 -0.50
C GLN A 131 6.39 10.77 0.30
N PHE A 132 6.28 10.76 1.63
CA PHE A 132 7.26 10.18 2.53
C PHE A 132 7.27 8.64 2.56
N PHE A 133 6.24 8.02 2.01
CA PHE A 133 6.06 6.57 1.91
C PHE A 133 5.99 6.10 0.46
N LEU A 134 6.46 6.96 -0.48
CA LEU A 134 6.60 6.66 -1.90
C LEU A 134 8.06 6.43 -2.28
N HIS A 135 8.26 5.51 -3.20
CA HIS A 135 9.57 5.18 -3.76
C HIS A 135 9.51 5.21 -5.28
N LYS A 136 10.49 5.91 -5.90
CA LYS A 136 10.68 5.86 -7.35
C LYS A 136 11.25 4.50 -7.75
N VAL A 137 10.73 3.95 -8.84
CA VAL A 137 11.16 2.64 -9.36
C VAL A 137 11.89 2.73 -10.70
N GLY A 138 12.09 3.95 -11.22
CA GLY A 138 12.81 4.17 -12.47
C GLY A 138 12.10 3.52 -13.65
N GLU A 139 12.86 2.72 -14.42
CA GLU A 139 12.37 2.06 -15.65
C GLU A 139 11.79 0.66 -15.40
N LEU A 140 11.62 0.24 -14.14
CA LEU A 140 11.03 -1.06 -13.83
C LEU A 140 9.58 -1.10 -14.36
N PRO A 141 9.19 -2.16 -15.10
CA PRO A 141 7.80 -2.32 -15.53
C PRO A 141 6.83 -2.27 -14.35
N PHE A 142 5.66 -1.65 -14.54
CA PHE A 142 4.69 -1.48 -13.45
C PHE A 142 4.23 -2.82 -12.85
N ASP A 143 4.05 -3.85 -13.67
CA ASP A 143 3.67 -5.18 -13.20
C ASP A 143 4.74 -5.76 -12.27
N ASP A 144 6.02 -5.60 -12.60
CA ASP A 144 7.14 -6.04 -11.75
C ASP A 144 7.27 -5.15 -10.50
N ALA A 145 7.04 -3.84 -10.65
CA ALA A 145 7.12 -2.88 -9.55
C ALA A 145 6.05 -3.13 -8.46
N ALA A 146 4.86 -3.64 -8.82
CA ALA A 146 3.83 -4.00 -7.86
C ALA A 146 4.29 -5.09 -6.87
N PHE A 147 5.27 -5.93 -7.25
CA PHE A 147 5.87 -6.94 -6.37
C PHE A 147 6.94 -6.40 -5.41
N ILE A 148 7.26 -5.12 -5.43
CA ILE A 148 8.26 -4.54 -4.50
C ILE A 148 7.77 -4.64 -3.05
N GLU A 149 6.48 -4.41 -2.80
CA GLU A 149 5.92 -4.51 -1.44
C GLU A 149 6.09 -5.93 -0.87
N PRO A 150 5.56 -7.01 -1.49
CA PRO A 150 5.73 -8.36 -0.97
C PRO A 150 7.18 -8.85 -1.00
N THR A 151 8.03 -8.33 -1.89
CA THR A 151 9.47 -8.59 -1.87
C THR A 151 10.10 -8.04 -0.59
N GLY A 152 9.67 -6.87 -0.11
CA GLY A 152 10.09 -6.30 1.17
C GLY A 152 9.75 -7.21 2.35
N VAL A 153 8.56 -7.82 2.32
CA VAL A 153 8.13 -8.83 3.31
C VAL A 153 9.06 -10.05 3.29
N ALA A 154 9.40 -10.56 2.09
CA ALA A 154 10.28 -11.72 1.94
C ALA A 154 11.74 -11.43 2.36
N ILE A 155 12.26 -10.24 2.05
CA ILE A 155 13.64 -9.84 2.39
C ILE A 155 13.83 -9.68 3.90
N ASN A 156 12.82 -9.21 4.64
CA ASN A 156 12.96 -8.94 6.07
C ASN A 156 13.34 -10.19 6.90
N PRO A 157 12.67 -11.35 6.80
CA PRO A 157 13.13 -12.58 7.46
C PRO A 157 14.49 -13.06 6.94
N ALA A 158 14.76 -12.97 5.64
CA ALA A 158 16.04 -13.36 5.07
C ALA A 158 17.21 -12.55 5.68
N ARG A 159 17.04 -11.25 5.92
CA ARG A 159 18.04 -10.39 6.58
C ARG A 159 18.22 -10.67 8.08
N LYS A 160 17.22 -11.25 8.74
CA LYS A 160 17.27 -11.62 10.17
C LYS A 160 17.87 -12.99 10.40
N THR A 161 18.08 -13.77 9.35
CA THR A 161 18.71 -15.07 9.38
C THR A 161 20.09 -15.00 8.75
N THR A 162 21.04 -15.76 9.27
CA THR A 162 22.36 -15.90 8.65
C THR A 162 22.28 -17.05 7.66
N ILE A 163 21.95 -16.73 6.40
CA ILE A 163 21.85 -17.73 5.31
C ILE A 163 23.09 -17.60 4.43
N SER A 164 23.80 -18.72 4.21
CA SER A 164 24.93 -18.83 3.29
C SER A 164 24.53 -19.54 1.99
N PRO A 165 25.31 -19.38 0.90
CA PRO A 165 25.03 -20.07 -0.36
C PRO A 165 25.00 -21.60 -0.29
N GLU A 166 25.63 -22.18 0.74
CA GLU A 166 25.69 -23.63 0.97
C GLU A 166 24.52 -24.16 1.81
N ASP A 167 23.72 -23.27 2.38
CA ASP A 167 22.61 -23.66 3.26
C ASP A 167 21.43 -24.22 2.46
N ARG A 168 20.79 -25.22 3.06
CA ARG A 168 19.49 -25.71 2.59
C ARG A 168 18.41 -25.02 3.39
N VAL A 169 17.59 -24.24 2.72
CA VAL A 169 16.50 -23.44 3.34
C VAL A 169 15.17 -24.07 3.00
N ALA A 170 14.33 -24.27 4.03
CA ALA A 170 12.92 -24.62 3.86
C ALA A 170 12.05 -23.42 4.24
N VAL A 171 11.13 -23.04 3.37
CA VAL A 171 10.11 -22.04 3.64
C VAL A 171 8.79 -22.76 3.85
N MET A 172 8.17 -22.57 5.02
CA MET A 172 6.87 -23.12 5.35
C MET A 172 5.89 -21.95 5.51
N GLY A 173 4.80 -22.00 4.79
CA GLY A 173 3.74 -20.98 4.78
C GLY A 173 2.43 -21.53 5.27
#